data_6e635fa772225cd06b5f2ed5e25b1880
#
_entry.id   6e635fa772225cd06b5f2ed5e25b1880
#
_cell.length_a   1.000
_cell.length_b   1.000
_cell.length_c   1.000
_cell.angle_alpha   90.00
_cell.angle_beta   90.00
_cell.angle_gamma   90.00
#
_symmetry.space_group_name_H-M   'P 1'
#
loop_
_entity.id
_entity.type
_entity.pdbx_description
1 polymer ?
#
loop_
_entity_poly.entity_id
_entity_poly.type
_entity_poly.pdbx_seq_one_letter_code
_entity_poly.pdbx_strand_id
1 'polypeptide(L)'
;PYILVIVGAMLLLTAALLAFAYYAKPRQKETISYRDAFIIGLAQACAAMPGLSRSGTTIATGLLLGNKKAAVAQFSFLMVLAPILGETLLQATSGDLTAGIAAGPLIAGFLASFITGCLACKFMIEVVKRGKLIWFAVYCTVAGLVSITSYFC
;
A
#
# COMPACT_ATOMS: atom_id res chain seq x y z
N PRO A 1 -22.25 8.42 4.71
CA PRO A 1 -22.80 7.24 4.02
C PRO A 1 -22.08 6.97 2.69
N TYR A 2 -21.74 7.98 1.87
CA TYR A 2 -21.06 7.79 0.58
C TYR A 2 -19.61 7.29 0.67
N ILE A 3 -19.00 7.26 1.85
CA ILE A 3 -17.61 6.82 2.06
C ILE A 3 -17.42 5.36 1.63
N LEU A 4 -18.38 4.47 1.90
CA LEU A 4 -18.32 3.07 1.51
C LEU A 4 -18.28 2.88 0.00
N VAL A 5 -19.02 3.68 -0.75
CA VAL A 5 -19.03 3.66 -2.21
C VAL A 5 -17.69 4.16 -2.77
N ILE A 6 -17.16 5.24 -2.19
CA ILE A 6 -15.85 5.79 -2.58
C ILE A 6 -14.75 4.75 -2.32
N VAL A 7 -14.72 4.17 -1.12
CA VAL A 7 -13.75 3.12 -0.76
C VAL A 7 -13.88 1.92 -1.69
N GLY A 8 -15.10 1.46 -1.97
CA GLY A 8 -15.33 0.34 -2.88
C GLY A 8 -14.86 0.64 -4.31
N ALA A 9 -15.17 1.83 -4.83
CA ALA A 9 -14.70 2.26 -6.16
C ALA A 9 -13.17 2.35 -6.23
N MET A 10 -12.51 2.87 -5.18
CA MET A 10 -11.05 2.95 -5.11
C MET A 10 -10.39 1.58 -4.97
N LEU A 11 -11.02 0.63 -4.27
CA LEU A 11 -10.56 -0.76 -4.23
C LEU A 11 -10.65 -1.43 -5.62
N LEU A 12 -11.73 -1.20 -6.36
CA LEU A 12 -11.87 -1.70 -7.74
C LEU A 12 -10.83 -1.07 -8.68
N LEU A 13 -10.54 0.21 -8.52
CA LEU A 13 -9.47 0.87 -9.27
C LEU A 13 -8.11 0.24 -8.96
N THR A 14 -7.82 -0.04 -7.69
CA THR A 14 -6.59 -0.75 -7.28
C THR A 14 -6.52 -2.13 -7.91
N ALA A 15 -7.63 -2.87 -7.92
CA ALA A 15 -7.70 -4.20 -8.54
C ALA A 15 -7.43 -4.13 -10.05
N ALA A 16 -8.00 -3.15 -10.74
CA ALA A 16 -7.76 -2.93 -12.17
C ALA A 16 -6.28 -2.59 -12.45
N LEU A 17 -5.67 -1.70 -11.66
CA LEU A 17 -4.26 -1.35 -11.79
C LEU A 17 -3.33 -2.56 -11.57
N LEU A 18 -3.62 -3.38 -10.56
CA LEU A 18 -2.86 -4.60 -10.27
C LEU A 18 -3.02 -5.65 -11.37
N ALA A 19 -4.24 -5.86 -11.87
CA ALA A 19 -4.49 -6.76 -12.99
C ALA A 19 -3.76 -6.29 -14.25
N PHE A 20 -3.83 -5.00 -14.56
CA PHE A 20 -3.14 -4.42 -15.71
C PHE A 20 -1.61 -4.56 -15.59
N ALA A 21 -1.07 -4.30 -14.39
CA ALA A 21 0.35 -4.49 -14.10
C ALA A 21 0.78 -5.97 -14.19
N TYR A 22 -0.11 -6.90 -13.85
CA TYR A 22 0.17 -8.34 -13.99
C TYR A 22 0.31 -8.77 -15.47
N TYR A 23 -0.54 -8.24 -16.36
CA TYR A 23 -0.49 -8.53 -17.80
C TYR A 23 0.56 -7.71 -18.54
N ALA A 24 1.05 -6.61 -17.97
CA ALA A 24 2.11 -5.82 -18.58
C ALA A 24 3.41 -6.64 -18.65
N LYS A 25 3.98 -6.74 -19.87
CA LYS A 25 5.25 -7.44 -20.08
C LYS A 25 6.37 -6.75 -19.28
N PRO A 26 7.07 -7.44 -18.38
CA PRO A 26 8.12 -6.82 -17.58
C PRO A 26 9.30 -6.46 -18.48
N ARG A 27 9.54 -5.19 -18.69
CA ARG A 27 10.84 -4.70 -19.10
C ARG A 27 11.72 -4.83 -17.87
N GLN A 28 12.74 -5.67 -17.92
CA GLN A 28 13.56 -6.02 -16.73
C GLN A 28 14.60 -4.94 -16.42
N LYS A 29 14.19 -3.73 -16.11
CA LYS A 29 15.11 -2.71 -15.58
C LYS A 29 15.53 -3.10 -14.17
N GLU A 30 16.82 -3.29 -13.96
CA GLU A 30 17.37 -3.70 -12.66
C GLU A 30 17.36 -2.58 -11.64
N THR A 31 17.49 -1.34 -12.08
CA THR A 31 17.55 -0.15 -11.23
C THR A 31 16.40 0.80 -11.55
N ILE A 32 15.78 1.32 -10.50
CA ILE A 32 14.73 2.33 -10.62
C ILE A 32 15.40 3.67 -10.95
N SER A 33 15.05 4.27 -12.09
CA SER A 33 15.56 5.56 -12.50
C SER A 33 14.93 6.68 -11.66
N TYR A 34 15.57 7.85 -11.57
CA TYR A 34 15.00 9.01 -10.88
C TYR A 34 13.65 9.44 -11.45
N ARG A 35 13.43 9.31 -12.75
CA ARG A 35 12.14 9.57 -13.39
C ARG A 35 11.08 8.56 -12.93
N ASP A 36 11.42 7.27 -12.89
CA ASP A 36 10.53 6.23 -12.44
C ASP A 36 10.17 6.44 -10.96
N ALA A 37 11.16 6.79 -10.12
CA ALA A 37 10.96 7.10 -8.71
C ALA A 37 10.01 8.29 -8.51
N PHE A 38 10.15 9.35 -9.31
CA PHE A 38 9.26 10.51 -9.27
C PHE A 38 7.83 10.16 -9.66
N ILE A 39 7.63 9.38 -10.72
CA ILE A 39 6.30 8.94 -11.16
C ILE A 39 5.64 8.03 -10.10
N ILE A 40 6.41 7.12 -9.50
CA ILE A 40 5.92 6.27 -8.39
C ILE A 40 5.54 7.15 -7.19
N GLY A 41 6.32 8.20 -6.91
CA GLY A 41 6.02 9.17 -5.85
C GLY A 41 4.71 9.92 -6.08
N LEU A 42 4.45 10.37 -7.31
CA LEU A 42 3.17 10.98 -7.67
C LEU A 42 2.00 9.99 -7.51
N ALA A 43 2.18 8.75 -7.94
CA ALA A 43 1.18 7.70 -7.75
C ALA A 43 0.90 7.43 -6.26
N GLN A 44 1.93 7.50 -5.40
CA GLN A 44 1.75 7.40 -3.95
C GLN A 44 0.97 8.59 -3.38
N ALA A 45 1.21 9.79 -3.86
CA ALA A 45 0.46 10.98 -3.44
C ALA A 45 -1.03 10.84 -3.80
N CYS A 46 -1.35 10.36 -5.01
CA CYS A 46 -2.72 10.04 -5.40
C CYS A 46 -3.33 8.93 -4.52
N ALA A 47 -2.53 7.97 -4.08
CA ALA A 47 -2.96 6.88 -3.19
C ALA A 47 -3.17 7.30 -1.72
N ALA A 48 -3.09 8.59 -1.40
CA ALA A 48 -3.56 9.13 -0.12
C ALA A 48 -5.09 9.12 0.01
N MET A 49 -5.82 8.93 -1.10
CA MET A 49 -7.28 8.82 -1.06
C MET A 49 -7.74 7.54 -0.33
N PRO A 50 -8.80 7.63 0.49
CA PRO A 50 -9.31 6.48 1.24
C PRO A 50 -9.77 5.37 0.30
N GLY A 51 -9.37 4.13 0.61
CA GLY A 51 -9.69 2.95 -0.20
C GLY A 51 -8.69 2.62 -1.31
N LEU A 52 -7.87 3.58 -1.74
CA LEU A 52 -6.80 3.30 -2.70
C LEU A 52 -5.59 2.69 -1.98
N SER A 53 -5.23 1.47 -2.35
CA SER A 53 -4.09 0.78 -1.75
C SER A 53 -2.77 1.47 -2.13
N ARG A 54 -2.09 2.11 -1.16
CA ARG A 54 -0.79 2.77 -1.40
C ARG A 54 0.23 1.81 -2.02
N SER A 55 0.45 0.67 -1.39
CA SER A 55 1.39 -0.34 -1.88
C SER A 55 0.96 -0.94 -3.22
N GLY A 56 -0.34 -1.19 -3.40
CA GLY A 56 -0.89 -1.67 -4.66
C GLY A 56 -0.63 -0.70 -5.82
N THR A 57 -0.91 0.58 -5.61
CA THR A 57 -0.73 1.63 -6.62
C THR A 57 0.73 1.86 -6.95
N THR A 58 1.62 1.96 -5.96
CA THR A 58 3.06 2.17 -6.18
C THR A 58 3.72 0.98 -6.85
N ILE A 59 3.36 -0.25 -6.45
CA ILE A 59 3.87 -1.47 -7.08
C ILE A 59 3.36 -1.58 -8.52
N ALA A 60 2.07 -1.37 -8.75
CA ALA A 60 1.50 -1.41 -10.10
C ALA A 60 2.18 -0.38 -11.02
N THR A 61 2.32 0.87 -10.57
CA THR A 61 2.99 1.92 -11.34
C THR A 61 4.44 1.56 -11.65
N GLY A 62 5.20 1.08 -10.68
CA GLY A 62 6.59 0.68 -10.88
C GLY A 62 6.75 -0.50 -11.87
N LEU A 63 5.82 -1.44 -11.85
CA LEU A 63 5.79 -2.56 -12.80
C LEU A 63 5.42 -2.09 -14.22
N LEU A 64 4.46 -1.17 -14.35
CA LEU A 64 4.08 -0.58 -15.63
C LEU A 64 5.22 0.22 -16.27
N LEU A 65 6.06 0.85 -15.48
CA LEU A 65 7.29 1.51 -15.94
C LEU A 65 8.39 0.50 -16.36
N GLY A 66 8.16 -0.78 -16.13
CA GLY A 66 9.04 -1.87 -16.57
C GLY A 66 10.17 -2.21 -15.62
N ASN A 67 10.06 -1.84 -14.35
CA ASN A 67 11.05 -2.18 -13.33
C ASN A 67 10.87 -3.62 -12.80
N LYS A 68 11.94 -4.25 -12.31
CA LYS A 68 11.91 -5.59 -11.70
C LYS A 68 11.00 -5.62 -10.48
N LYS A 69 10.19 -6.67 -10.35
CA LYS A 69 9.24 -6.89 -9.25
C LYS A 69 9.86 -6.71 -7.86
N ALA A 70 11.06 -7.29 -7.65
CA ALA A 70 11.75 -7.21 -6.38
C ALA A 70 12.18 -5.77 -6.03
N ALA A 71 12.75 -5.05 -7.00
CA ALA A 71 13.20 -3.67 -6.80
C ALA A 71 12.01 -2.74 -6.51
N VAL A 72 10.92 -2.88 -7.25
CA VAL A 72 9.70 -2.09 -7.05
C VAL A 72 9.07 -2.35 -5.68
N ALA A 73 8.99 -3.62 -5.26
CA ALA A 73 8.44 -3.96 -3.95
C ALA A 73 9.27 -3.33 -2.82
N GLN A 74 10.58 -3.51 -2.85
CA GLN A 74 11.47 -2.91 -1.84
C GLN A 74 11.39 -1.39 -1.84
N PHE A 75 11.43 -0.76 -3.01
CA PHE A 75 11.34 0.69 -3.14
C PHE A 75 10.01 1.22 -2.60
N SER A 76 8.88 0.58 -2.94
CA SER A 76 7.55 0.97 -2.47
C SER A 76 7.44 0.89 -0.94
N PHE A 77 7.98 -0.14 -0.32
CA PHE A 77 7.98 -0.26 1.14
C PHE A 77 8.87 0.77 1.82
N LEU A 78 10.06 1.04 1.28
CA LEU A 78 10.96 2.08 1.81
C LEU A 78 10.34 3.48 1.69
N MET A 79 9.68 3.76 0.56
CA MET A 79 9.07 5.05 0.32
C MET A 79 7.90 5.35 1.28
N VAL A 80 7.17 4.33 1.72
CA VAL A 80 6.08 4.49 2.70
C VAL A 80 6.60 4.86 4.09
N LEU A 81 7.85 4.52 4.43
CA LEU A 81 8.43 4.87 5.73
C LEU A 81 8.53 6.38 5.94
N ALA A 82 8.85 7.15 4.89
CA ALA A 82 9.00 8.60 5.01
C ALA A 82 7.72 9.31 5.50
N PRO A 83 6.53 9.11 4.88
CA PRO A 83 5.30 9.72 5.39
C PRO A 83 4.88 9.16 6.75
N ILE A 84 5.09 7.87 7.06
CA ILE A 84 4.76 7.30 8.37
C ILE A 84 5.62 7.93 9.45
N LEU A 85 6.94 8.06 9.23
CA LEU A 85 7.84 8.73 10.17
C LEU A 85 7.49 10.21 10.34
N GLY A 86 7.15 10.90 9.24
CA GLY A 86 6.72 12.29 9.28
C GLY A 86 5.46 12.50 10.10
N GLU A 87 4.45 11.68 9.92
CA GLU A 87 3.20 11.71 10.68
C GLU A 87 3.44 11.38 12.16
N THR A 88 4.23 10.35 12.46
CA THR A 88 4.58 9.98 13.82
C THR A 88 5.32 11.12 14.53
N LEU A 89 6.24 11.80 13.84
CA LEU A 89 6.98 12.93 14.38
C LEU A 89 6.05 14.11 14.67
N LEU A 90 5.13 14.42 13.77
CA LEU A 90 4.14 15.48 13.98
C LEU A 90 3.24 15.19 15.18
N GLN A 91 2.76 13.97 15.32
CA GLN A 91 1.95 13.55 16.48
C GLN A 91 2.77 13.58 17.79
N ALA A 92 4.05 13.22 17.74
CA ALA A 92 4.94 13.31 18.90
C ALA A 92 5.15 14.76 19.37
N THR A 93 5.25 15.70 18.42
CA THR A 93 5.43 17.13 18.75
C THR A 93 4.13 17.82 19.20
N SER A 94 2.97 17.32 18.76
CA SER A 94 1.66 17.85 19.19
C SER A 94 1.27 17.43 20.63
N GLY A 95 2.02 16.51 21.25
CA GLY A 95 1.78 16.06 22.62
C GLY A 95 0.64 15.05 22.78
N ASP A 96 -0.02 14.67 21.71
CA ASP A 96 -1.20 13.78 21.72
C ASP A 96 -0.85 12.29 21.88
N LEU A 97 0.40 11.90 21.69
CA LEU A 97 0.80 10.48 21.70
C LEU A 97 0.65 9.79 23.05
N THR A 98 0.64 10.54 24.15
CA THR A 98 0.63 9.96 25.51
C THR A 98 -0.54 10.43 26.37
N ALA A 99 -1.45 11.23 25.83
CA ALA A 99 -2.59 11.77 26.55
C ALA A 99 -3.51 10.64 27.08
N GLY A 100 -3.23 10.20 28.31
CA GLY A 100 -4.09 9.29 29.05
C GLY A 100 -3.90 7.78 28.80
N ILE A 101 -2.91 7.37 28.01
CA ILE A 101 -2.65 5.94 27.75
C ILE A 101 -1.54 5.44 28.68
N ALA A 102 -1.81 4.37 29.44
CA ALA A 102 -0.80 3.71 30.27
C ALA A 102 0.34 3.13 29.39
N ALA A 103 1.57 3.17 29.89
CA ALA A 103 2.75 2.71 29.15
C ALA A 103 2.69 1.23 28.74
N GLY A 104 2.03 0.39 29.54
CA GLY A 104 1.90 -1.04 29.27
C GLY A 104 1.20 -1.37 27.93
N PRO A 105 -0.03 -0.93 27.70
CA PRO A 105 -0.72 -1.11 26.43
C PRO A 105 0.03 -0.52 25.23
N LEU A 106 0.72 0.61 25.41
CA LEU A 106 1.48 1.28 24.36
C LEU A 106 2.67 0.42 23.90
N ILE A 107 3.44 -0.12 24.85
CA ILE A 107 4.58 -1.01 24.56
C ILE A 107 4.09 -2.31 23.92
N ALA A 108 3.04 -2.91 24.46
CA ALA A 108 2.46 -4.14 23.91
C ALA A 108 1.95 -3.94 22.48
N GLY A 109 1.25 -2.85 22.20
CA GLY A 109 0.78 -2.47 20.88
C GLY A 109 1.93 -2.22 19.91
N PHE A 110 2.98 -1.53 20.33
CA PHE A 110 4.18 -1.29 19.53
C PHE A 110 4.87 -2.61 19.14
N LEU A 111 5.13 -3.49 20.11
CA LEU A 111 5.78 -4.78 19.85
C LEU A 111 4.93 -5.68 18.94
N ALA A 112 3.63 -5.77 19.19
CA ALA A 112 2.71 -6.54 18.35
C ALA A 112 2.69 -6.00 16.92
N SER A 113 2.57 -4.68 16.73
CA SER A 113 2.58 -4.04 15.41
C SER A 113 3.91 -4.23 14.69
N PHE A 114 5.03 -4.13 15.41
CA PHE A 114 6.36 -4.32 14.85
C PHE A 114 6.55 -5.75 14.32
N ILE A 115 6.24 -6.75 15.13
CA ILE A 115 6.36 -8.17 14.74
C ILE A 115 5.45 -8.49 13.56
N THR A 116 4.18 -8.12 13.67
CA THR A 116 3.18 -8.36 12.62
C THR A 116 3.54 -7.64 11.32
N GLY A 117 4.01 -6.38 11.42
CA GLY A 117 4.45 -5.58 10.30
C GLY A 117 5.66 -6.19 9.58
N CYS A 118 6.67 -6.67 10.31
CA CYS A 118 7.83 -7.35 9.73
C CYS A 118 7.42 -8.63 8.98
N LEU A 119 6.54 -9.43 9.57
CA LEU A 119 6.03 -10.65 8.94
C LEU A 119 5.20 -10.33 7.68
N ALA A 120 4.31 -9.35 7.76
CA ALA A 120 3.49 -8.91 6.64
C ALA A 120 4.33 -8.36 5.48
N CYS A 121 5.34 -7.53 5.75
CA CYS A 121 6.26 -7.01 4.74
C CYS A 121 7.03 -8.14 4.05
N LYS A 122 7.58 -9.07 4.82
CA LYS A 122 8.30 -10.23 4.29
C LYS A 122 7.39 -11.08 3.39
N PHE A 123 6.18 -11.37 3.84
CA PHE A 123 5.19 -12.12 3.09
C PHE A 123 4.81 -11.39 1.79
N MET A 124 4.54 -10.09 1.86
CA MET A 124 4.12 -9.30 0.70
C MET A 124 5.23 -9.20 -0.35
N ILE A 125 6.49 -8.99 0.06
CA ILE A 125 7.64 -8.99 -0.85
C ILE A 125 7.75 -10.34 -1.58
N GLU A 126 7.55 -11.44 -0.87
CA GLU A 126 7.60 -12.77 -1.47
C GLU A 126 6.46 -13.00 -2.46
N VAL A 127 5.24 -12.57 -2.14
CA VAL A 127 4.07 -12.62 -3.04
C VAL A 127 4.32 -11.82 -4.32
N VAL A 128 4.88 -10.62 -4.21
CA VAL A 128 5.21 -9.77 -5.36
C VAL A 128 6.31 -10.39 -6.21
N LYS A 129 7.38 -10.92 -5.59
CA LYS A 129 8.48 -11.61 -6.29
C LYS A 129 7.98 -12.82 -7.07
N ARG A 130 7.10 -13.62 -6.50
CA ARG A 130 6.48 -14.80 -7.15
C ARG A 130 5.46 -14.44 -8.24
N GLY A 131 5.18 -13.16 -8.42
CA GLY A 131 4.23 -12.68 -9.43
C GLY A 131 2.76 -13.02 -9.15
N LYS A 132 2.42 -13.35 -7.92
CA LYS A 132 1.04 -13.69 -7.50
C LYS A 132 0.18 -12.47 -7.19
N LEU A 133 0.45 -11.33 -7.87
CA LEU A 133 -0.33 -10.10 -7.72
C LEU A 133 -1.82 -10.28 -8.08
N ILE A 134 -2.12 -11.27 -8.92
CA ILE A 134 -3.49 -11.55 -9.32
C ILE A 134 -4.40 -11.90 -8.14
N TRP A 135 -3.87 -12.63 -7.15
CA TRP A 135 -4.61 -12.97 -5.94
C TRP A 135 -4.97 -11.73 -5.12
N PHE A 136 -4.05 -10.75 -5.10
CA PHE A 136 -4.29 -9.48 -4.44
C PHE A 136 -5.33 -8.64 -5.19
N ALA A 137 -5.31 -8.68 -6.53
CA ALA A 137 -6.34 -8.04 -7.36
C ALA A 137 -7.72 -8.66 -7.12
N VAL A 138 -7.82 -10.00 -7.04
CA VAL A 138 -9.06 -10.70 -6.71
C VAL A 138 -9.58 -10.31 -5.33
N TYR A 139 -8.70 -10.26 -4.31
CA TYR A 139 -9.06 -9.81 -2.97
C TYR A 139 -9.63 -8.38 -2.98
N CYS A 140 -8.95 -7.43 -3.65
CA CYS A 140 -9.42 -6.06 -3.77
C CYS A 140 -10.77 -5.95 -4.51
N THR A 141 -10.99 -6.80 -5.53
CA THR A 141 -12.27 -6.85 -6.26
C THR A 141 -13.40 -7.32 -5.34
N VAL A 142 -13.20 -8.43 -4.62
CA VAL A 142 -14.21 -8.96 -3.70
C VAL A 142 -14.52 -7.96 -2.59
N ALA A 143 -13.48 -7.41 -1.95
CA ALA A 143 -13.64 -6.41 -0.89
C ALA A 143 -14.34 -5.13 -1.40
N GLY A 144 -14.01 -4.68 -2.61
CA GLY A 144 -14.66 -3.53 -3.24
C GLY A 144 -16.14 -3.77 -3.52
N LEU A 145 -16.49 -4.93 -4.06
CA LEU A 145 -17.88 -5.32 -4.30
C LEU A 145 -18.69 -5.44 -3.01
N VAL A 146 -18.11 -6.06 -1.98
CA VAL A 146 -18.75 -6.17 -0.65
C VAL A 146 -18.99 -4.78 -0.06
N SER A 147 -18.03 -3.87 -0.15
CA SER A 147 -18.17 -2.49 0.34
C SER A 147 -19.29 -1.74 -0.38
N ILE A 148 -19.43 -1.92 -1.70
CA ILE A 148 -20.50 -1.27 -2.48
C ILE A 148 -21.84 -1.91 -2.17
N THR A 149 -21.92 -3.23 -2.11
CA THR A 149 -23.20 -3.93 -1.81
C THR A 149 -23.70 -3.63 -0.40
N SER A 150 -22.79 -3.52 0.59
CA SER A 150 -23.15 -3.13 1.95
C SER A 150 -23.73 -1.71 2.07
N TYR A 151 -23.54 -0.88 1.07
CA TYR A 151 -24.15 0.45 1.00
C TYR A 151 -25.61 0.39 0.53
N PHE A 152 -25.95 -0.56 -0.33
CA PHE A 152 -27.29 -0.70 -0.91
C PHE A 152 -28.20 -1.62 -0.08
N CYS A 153 -27.66 -2.41 0.87
CA CYS A 153 -28.39 -3.22 1.82
C CYS A 153 -28.60 -2.48 3.15
#